data_3bfd14cd91231156ef75cd7abd226f85
#
_entry.id   3bfd14cd91231156ef75cd7abd226f85
#
_cell.length_a   1.000
_cell.length_b   1.000
_cell.length_c   1.000
_cell.angle_alpha   90.00
_cell.angle_beta   90.00
_cell.angle_gamma   90.00
#
_symmetry.space_group_name_H-M   'P 1'
#
loop_
_entity.id
_entity.type
_entity.pdbx_description
1 polymer ?
#
loop_
_entity_poly.entity_id
_entity_poly.type
_entity_poly.pdbx_seq_one_letter_code
_entity_poly.pdbx_strand_id
1 'polypeptide(L)'
;MATTASTPSAAELIDRAAAIRPILEQQAEETDRLRRLPDANVQALKDAGLCRLMVPKRLGGYETGIHTYIAVMAELGRGCGSTAWVASLINVCAWLAGLFPDRAQQDIWSVSPDAWVAGSLAPHGEATPVDGGWRVNGRWMWA
;
A
#
# COMPACT_ATOMS: atom_id res chain seq x y z
N MET A 1 -12.92 21.04 14.53
CA MET A 1 -13.85 19.90 14.38
C MET A 1 -13.35 19.12 13.16
N ALA A 2 -12.72 17.96 13.36
CA ALA A 2 -12.33 17.10 12.25
C ALA A 2 -13.59 16.48 11.67
N THR A 3 -13.90 16.79 10.42
CA THR A 3 -14.95 16.12 9.67
C THR A 3 -14.54 14.67 9.53
N THR A 4 -15.18 13.74 10.21
CA THR A 4 -15.00 12.31 10.01
C THR A 4 -15.48 11.99 8.60
N ALA A 5 -14.59 12.00 7.64
CA ALA A 5 -14.88 11.50 6.31
C ALA A 5 -15.36 10.04 6.45
N SER A 6 -16.54 9.75 5.94
CA SER A 6 -17.09 8.39 5.97
C SER A 6 -16.15 7.45 5.22
N THR A 7 -15.94 6.25 5.76
CA THR A 7 -15.19 5.21 5.05
C THR A 7 -15.88 4.92 3.71
N PRO A 8 -15.17 4.96 2.57
CA PRO A 8 -15.77 4.66 1.28
C PRO A 8 -16.36 3.24 1.24
N SER A 9 -17.46 3.07 0.52
CA SER A 9 -18.04 1.75 0.26
C SER A 9 -17.15 0.90 -0.66
N ALA A 10 -17.39 -0.41 -0.72
CA ALA A 10 -16.69 -1.30 -1.64
C ALA A 10 -16.86 -0.85 -3.10
N ALA A 11 -18.07 -0.45 -3.49
CA ALA A 11 -18.37 0.02 -4.84
C ALA A 11 -17.58 1.29 -5.17
N GLU A 12 -17.55 2.28 -4.28
CA GLU A 12 -16.78 3.51 -4.47
C GLU A 12 -15.28 3.25 -4.63
N LEU A 13 -14.71 2.29 -3.89
CA LEU A 13 -13.30 1.95 -4.02
C LEU A 13 -12.98 1.26 -5.34
N ILE A 14 -13.86 0.41 -5.83
CA ILE A 14 -13.75 -0.24 -7.14
C ILE A 14 -13.88 0.82 -8.25
N ASP A 15 -14.84 1.74 -8.13
CA ASP A 15 -15.03 2.84 -9.10
C ASP A 15 -13.81 3.77 -9.16
N ARG A 16 -13.18 4.05 -8.03
CA ARG A 16 -11.92 4.82 -7.98
C ARG A 16 -10.78 4.08 -8.69
N ALA A 17 -10.69 2.77 -8.53
CA ALA A 17 -9.70 1.96 -9.26
C ALA A 17 -9.98 1.97 -10.77
N ALA A 18 -11.23 1.85 -11.18
CA ALA A 18 -11.64 1.94 -12.57
C ALA A 18 -11.33 3.33 -13.18
N ALA A 19 -11.52 4.39 -12.41
CA ALA A 19 -11.27 5.77 -12.86
C ALA A 19 -9.80 6.05 -13.19
N ILE A 20 -8.85 5.44 -12.48
CA ILE A 20 -7.41 5.62 -12.73
C ILE A 20 -6.86 4.65 -13.78
N ARG A 21 -7.64 3.63 -14.21
CA ARG A 21 -7.20 2.62 -15.17
C ARG A 21 -6.60 3.21 -16.45
N PRO A 22 -7.17 4.25 -17.11
CA PRO A 22 -6.58 4.82 -18.32
C PRO A 22 -5.17 5.37 -18.11
N ILE A 23 -4.87 5.93 -16.92
CA ILE A 23 -3.52 6.39 -16.56
C ILE A 23 -2.57 5.20 -16.49
N LEU A 24 -2.99 4.10 -15.84
CA LEU A 24 -2.18 2.91 -15.70
C LEU A 24 -1.90 2.22 -17.04
N GLU A 25 -2.89 2.15 -17.93
CA GLU A 25 -2.75 1.62 -19.30
C GLU A 25 -1.73 2.43 -20.10
N GLN A 26 -1.84 3.76 -20.06
CA GLN A 26 -0.91 4.66 -20.75
C GLN A 26 0.54 4.51 -20.25
N GLN A 27 0.74 4.17 -18.98
CA GLN A 27 2.05 4.06 -18.36
C GLN A 27 2.59 2.61 -18.31
N ALA A 28 1.88 1.63 -18.88
CA ALA A 28 2.25 0.22 -18.74
C ALA A 28 3.62 -0.10 -19.36
N GLU A 29 3.89 0.37 -20.58
CA GLU A 29 5.16 0.20 -21.28
C GLU A 29 6.32 0.88 -20.52
N GLU A 30 6.09 2.09 -20.03
CA GLU A 30 7.09 2.81 -19.22
C GLU A 30 7.37 2.13 -17.88
N THR A 31 6.36 1.52 -17.27
CA THR A 31 6.50 0.70 -16.05
C THR A 31 7.46 -0.47 -16.28
N ASP A 32 7.32 -1.18 -17.39
CA ASP A 32 8.18 -2.29 -17.75
C ASP A 32 9.61 -1.83 -18.07
N ARG A 33 9.74 -0.74 -18.81
CA ARG A 33 11.04 -0.15 -19.15
C ARG A 33 11.83 0.31 -17.92
N LEU A 34 11.16 0.99 -16.99
CA LEU A 34 11.77 1.51 -15.75
C LEU A 34 12.01 0.44 -14.70
N ARG A 35 11.33 -0.70 -14.77
CA ARG A 35 11.28 -1.74 -13.71
C ARG A 35 10.88 -1.18 -12.34
N ARG A 36 10.08 -0.14 -12.35
CA ARG A 36 9.44 0.50 -11.18
C ARG A 36 8.20 1.23 -11.63
N LEU A 37 7.33 1.56 -10.69
CA LEU A 37 6.17 2.39 -11.03
C LEU A 37 6.61 3.81 -11.43
N PRO A 38 6.09 4.35 -12.54
CA PRO A 38 6.18 5.77 -12.83
C PRO A 38 5.51 6.62 -11.74
N ASP A 39 6.00 7.84 -11.55
CA ASP A 39 5.47 8.74 -10.54
C ASP A 39 3.97 9.05 -10.77
N ALA A 40 3.52 9.06 -12.02
CA ALA A 40 2.11 9.22 -12.38
C ALA A 40 1.23 8.11 -11.79
N ASN A 41 1.67 6.84 -11.83
CA ASN A 41 0.94 5.71 -11.25
C ASN A 41 0.90 5.80 -9.73
N VAL A 42 2.04 6.16 -9.11
CA VAL A 42 2.13 6.36 -7.66
C VAL A 42 1.17 7.45 -7.20
N GLN A 43 1.16 8.58 -7.91
CA GLN A 43 0.29 9.71 -7.58
C GLN A 43 -1.18 9.35 -7.78
N ALA A 44 -1.55 8.69 -8.88
CA ALA A 44 -2.91 8.23 -9.14
C ALA A 44 -3.43 7.30 -8.04
N LEU A 45 -2.60 6.34 -7.57
CA LEU A 45 -2.95 5.46 -6.46
C LEU A 45 -3.19 6.24 -5.15
N LYS A 46 -2.34 7.23 -4.84
CA LYS A 46 -2.48 8.08 -3.65
C LYS A 46 -3.73 8.96 -3.72
N ASP A 47 -3.96 9.64 -4.82
CA ASP A 47 -5.10 10.54 -5.01
C ASP A 47 -6.43 9.79 -4.95
N ALA A 48 -6.47 8.57 -5.49
CA ALA A 48 -7.62 7.67 -5.37
C ALA A 48 -7.77 7.04 -3.97
N GLY A 49 -6.79 7.21 -3.08
CA GLY A 49 -6.78 6.64 -1.73
C GLY A 49 -6.58 5.13 -1.68
N LEU A 50 -6.06 4.52 -2.76
CA LEU A 50 -5.95 3.06 -2.88
C LEU A 50 -4.71 2.48 -2.19
N CYS A 51 -3.85 3.34 -1.63
CA CYS A 51 -2.72 2.92 -0.81
C CYS A 51 -3.11 2.58 0.64
N ARG A 52 -4.32 2.98 1.07
CA ARG A 52 -4.76 2.88 2.47
C ARG A 52 -5.92 1.90 2.71
N LEU A 53 -6.14 0.96 1.76
CA LEU A 53 -7.25 0.01 1.85
C LEU A 53 -7.21 -0.82 3.13
N MET A 54 -6.02 -1.29 3.51
CA MET A 54 -5.82 -2.18 4.64
C MET A 54 -5.22 -1.48 5.88
N VAL A 55 -4.97 -0.18 5.82
CA VAL A 55 -4.55 0.63 6.98
C VAL A 55 -5.70 0.71 7.98
N PRO A 56 -5.46 0.60 9.30
CA PRO A 56 -6.50 0.72 10.32
C PRO A 56 -7.28 2.03 10.25
N LYS A 57 -8.61 1.97 10.43
CA LYS A 57 -9.50 3.15 10.40
C LYS A 57 -9.07 4.24 11.36
N ARG A 58 -8.66 3.86 12.57
CA ARG A 58 -8.20 4.80 13.61
C ARG A 58 -6.95 5.60 13.20
N LEU A 59 -6.24 5.16 12.15
CA LEU A 59 -5.06 5.81 11.59
C LEU A 59 -5.32 6.41 10.20
N GLY A 60 -6.59 6.62 9.84
CA GLY A 60 -7.00 7.25 8.60
C GLY A 60 -7.12 6.32 7.40
N GLY A 61 -6.99 5.02 7.60
CA GLY A 61 -7.21 4.01 6.57
C GLY A 61 -8.69 3.61 6.43
N TYR A 62 -8.93 2.65 5.53
CA TYR A 62 -10.29 2.17 5.28
C TYR A 62 -10.58 0.82 5.95
N GLU A 63 -9.55 0.07 6.34
CA GLU A 63 -9.68 -1.23 7.01
C GLU A 63 -10.69 -2.13 6.28
N THR A 64 -10.51 -2.26 4.95
CA THR A 64 -11.44 -2.98 4.08
C THR A 64 -11.34 -4.48 4.29
N GLY A 65 -12.46 -5.18 4.04
CA GLY A 65 -12.45 -6.63 3.98
C GLY A 65 -11.72 -7.15 2.74
N ILE A 66 -11.26 -8.41 2.82
CA ILE A 66 -10.48 -9.06 1.78
C ILE A 66 -11.17 -9.08 0.40
N HIS A 67 -12.49 -9.21 0.35
CA HIS A 67 -13.24 -9.20 -0.90
C HIS A 67 -13.13 -7.86 -1.64
N THR A 68 -13.28 -6.75 -0.90
CA THR A 68 -13.12 -5.40 -1.46
C THR A 68 -11.68 -5.19 -1.96
N TYR A 69 -10.70 -5.58 -1.16
CA TYR A 69 -9.29 -5.51 -1.53
C TYR A 69 -9.02 -6.28 -2.85
N ILE A 70 -9.46 -7.54 -2.96
CA ILE A 70 -9.27 -8.34 -4.18
C ILE A 70 -9.94 -7.69 -5.38
N ALA A 71 -11.18 -7.19 -5.24
CA ALA A 71 -11.90 -6.53 -6.32
C ALA A 71 -11.19 -5.27 -6.83
N VAL A 72 -10.66 -4.45 -5.92
CA VAL A 72 -9.84 -3.27 -6.27
C VAL A 72 -8.56 -3.68 -7.00
N MET A 73 -7.83 -4.69 -6.50
CA MET A 73 -6.60 -5.18 -7.15
C MET A 73 -6.89 -5.75 -8.54
N ALA A 74 -8.00 -6.47 -8.71
CA ALA A 74 -8.43 -6.99 -10.00
C ALA A 74 -8.70 -5.85 -11.00
N GLU A 75 -9.34 -4.77 -10.56
CA GLU A 75 -9.61 -3.61 -11.43
C GLU A 75 -8.33 -2.85 -11.80
N LEU A 76 -7.40 -2.66 -10.88
CA LEU A 76 -6.08 -2.09 -11.17
C LEU A 76 -5.30 -2.96 -12.17
N GLY A 77 -5.38 -4.29 -12.02
CA GLY A 77 -4.72 -5.26 -12.89
C GLY A 77 -5.18 -5.22 -14.34
N ARG A 78 -6.39 -4.74 -14.60
CA ARG A 78 -6.90 -4.50 -15.96
C ARG A 78 -6.15 -3.37 -16.67
N GLY A 79 -5.65 -2.39 -15.92
CA GLY A 79 -4.85 -1.30 -16.46
C GLY A 79 -3.36 -1.62 -16.54
N CYS A 80 -2.80 -2.15 -15.46
CA CYS A 80 -1.38 -2.51 -15.39
C CYS A 80 -1.14 -3.53 -14.28
N GLY A 81 -0.72 -4.74 -14.67
CA GLY A 81 -0.42 -5.84 -13.73
C GLY A 81 0.68 -5.50 -12.73
N SER A 82 1.74 -4.82 -13.17
CA SER A 82 2.85 -4.40 -12.29
C SER A 82 2.38 -3.39 -11.24
N THR A 83 1.50 -2.44 -11.62
CA THR A 83 0.92 -1.48 -10.67
C THR A 83 0.02 -2.18 -9.66
N ALA A 84 -0.84 -3.11 -10.11
CA ALA A 84 -1.68 -3.89 -9.21
C ALA A 84 -0.85 -4.74 -8.24
N TRP A 85 0.24 -5.33 -8.71
CA TRP A 85 1.17 -6.09 -7.88
C TRP A 85 1.77 -5.24 -6.77
N VAL A 86 2.33 -4.08 -7.09
CA VAL A 86 2.92 -3.17 -6.09
C VAL A 86 1.84 -2.67 -5.12
N ALA A 87 0.68 -2.24 -5.61
CA ALA A 87 -0.43 -1.81 -4.77
C ALA A 87 -0.91 -2.93 -3.83
N SER A 88 -0.91 -4.18 -4.31
CA SER A 88 -1.28 -5.33 -3.48
C SER A 88 -0.30 -5.54 -2.33
N LEU A 89 1.00 -5.53 -2.61
CA LEU A 89 2.03 -5.72 -1.58
C LEU A 89 2.00 -4.61 -0.53
N ILE A 90 1.87 -3.35 -0.94
CA ILE A 90 1.77 -2.21 -0.02
C ILE A 90 0.60 -2.41 0.95
N ASN A 91 -0.57 -2.80 0.45
CA ASN A 91 -1.75 -3.00 1.29
C ASN A 91 -1.63 -4.25 2.18
N VAL A 92 -1.04 -5.34 1.70
CA VAL A 92 -0.77 -6.53 2.52
C VAL A 92 0.24 -6.21 3.63
N CYS A 93 1.31 -5.48 3.32
CA CYS A 93 2.28 -5.05 4.33
C CYS A 93 1.64 -4.07 5.33
N ALA A 94 0.73 -3.20 4.90
CA ALA A 94 -0.03 -2.35 5.80
C ALA A 94 -0.93 -3.17 6.74
N TRP A 95 -1.59 -4.21 6.24
CA TRP A 95 -2.35 -5.13 7.10
C TRP A 95 -1.46 -5.82 8.13
N LEU A 96 -0.30 -6.34 7.72
CA LEU A 96 0.67 -6.95 8.65
C LEU A 96 1.15 -5.96 9.71
N ALA A 97 1.50 -4.73 9.31
CA ALA A 97 1.92 -3.67 10.22
C ALA A 97 0.79 -3.24 11.17
N GLY A 98 -0.47 -3.37 10.74
CA GLY A 98 -1.66 -3.18 11.58
C GLY A 98 -1.80 -4.18 12.73
N LEU A 99 -1.03 -5.30 12.71
CA LEU A 99 -0.95 -6.28 13.79
C LEU A 99 0.17 -5.97 14.80
N PHE A 100 1.00 -4.96 14.54
CA PHE A 100 2.08 -4.56 15.44
C PHE A 100 1.54 -3.76 16.64
N PRO A 101 2.34 -3.59 17.71
CA PRO A 101 1.96 -2.73 18.83
C PRO A 101 1.58 -1.31 18.37
N ASP A 102 0.64 -0.69 19.09
CA ASP A 102 0.08 0.63 18.74
C ASP A 102 1.16 1.70 18.49
N ARG A 103 2.24 1.68 19.26
CA ARG A 103 3.36 2.62 19.09
C ARG A 103 3.99 2.47 17.69
N ALA A 104 4.26 1.26 17.24
CA ALA A 104 4.83 1.02 15.92
C ALA A 104 3.89 1.48 14.79
N GLN A 105 2.58 1.24 14.97
CA GLN A 105 1.58 1.72 14.01
C GLN A 105 1.51 3.25 13.98
N GLN A 106 1.60 3.91 15.14
CA GLN A 106 1.68 5.37 15.25
C GLN A 106 2.92 5.91 14.54
N ASP A 107 4.09 5.29 14.75
CA ASP A 107 5.34 5.70 14.10
C ASP A 107 5.24 5.63 12.57
N ILE A 108 4.47 4.69 12.01
CA ILE A 108 4.26 4.53 10.57
C ILE A 108 3.28 5.59 10.02
N TRP A 109 2.10 5.73 10.64
CA TRP A 109 0.95 6.43 10.01
C TRP A 109 0.54 7.74 10.68
N SER A 110 1.21 8.19 11.75
CA SER A 110 0.86 9.44 12.44
C SER A 110 0.96 10.69 11.53
N VAL A 111 1.84 10.65 10.53
CA VAL A 111 2.02 11.76 9.59
C VAL A 111 1.08 11.65 8.40
N SER A 112 0.90 10.44 7.86
CA SER A 112 0.05 10.21 6.69
C SER A 112 -0.45 8.77 6.65
N PRO A 113 -1.77 8.56 6.43
CA PRO A 113 -2.33 7.23 6.19
C PRO A 113 -1.89 6.62 4.85
N ASP A 114 -1.28 7.41 3.96
CA ASP A 114 -0.74 6.96 2.68
C ASP A 114 0.75 6.59 2.77
N ALA A 115 1.31 6.50 3.98
CA ALA A 115 2.66 5.97 4.16
C ALA A 115 2.73 4.50 3.71
N TRP A 116 3.69 4.20 2.86
CA TRP A 116 3.87 2.87 2.32
C TRP A 116 4.71 2.02 3.26
N VAL A 117 4.27 0.78 3.44
CA VAL A 117 5.03 -0.24 4.16
C VAL A 117 5.50 -1.26 3.14
N ALA A 118 6.81 -1.38 3.00
CA ALA A 118 7.43 -2.45 2.21
C ALA A 118 7.80 -3.62 3.13
N GLY A 119 7.73 -4.83 2.62
CA GLY A 119 8.06 -6.02 3.39
C GLY A 119 8.55 -7.15 2.51
N SER A 120 9.44 -7.97 3.07
CA SER A 120 9.87 -9.22 2.48
C SER A 120 9.74 -10.32 3.54
N LEU A 121 9.10 -11.43 3.16
CA LEU A 121 8.96 -12.59 4.04
C LEU A 121 10.17 -13.54 3.97
N ALA A 122 11.13 -13.24 3.09
CA ALA A 122 12.34 -14.04 2.97
C ALA A 122 13.36 -13.64 4.05
N PRO A 123 13.91 -14.60 4.82
CA PRO A 123 14.84 -14.33 5.92
C PRO A 123 16.26 -14.05 5.41
N HIS A 124 16.47 -12.92 4.75
CA HIS A 124 17.76 -12.54 4.17
C HIS A 124 18.58 -11.59 5.06
N GLY A 125 18.21 -11.43 6.34
CA GLY A 125 18.89 -10.53 7.25
C GLY A 125 19.19 -11.15 8.60
N GLU A 126 20.17 -10.55 9.28
CA GLU A 126 20.52 -10.86 10.67
C GLU A 126 20.19 -9.65 11.55
N ALA A 127 19.56 -9.91 12.69
CA ALA A 127 19.28 -8.92 13.71
C ALA A 127 20.04 -9.27 14.98
N THR A 128 20.93 -8.41 15.44
CA THR A 128 21.70 -8.56 16.66
C THR A 128 21.24 -7.54 17.70
N PRO A 129 20.90 -7.94 18.94
CA PRO A 129 20.59 -6.99 20.00
C PRO A 129 21.77 -6.08 20.28
N VAL A 130 21.49 -4.79 20.48
CA VAL A 130 22.46 -3.78 20.93
C VAL A 130 21.82 -2.92 22.00
N ASP A 131 22.59 -2.12 22.71
CA ASP A 131 22.04 -1.17 23.68
C ASP A 131 21.06 -0.21 23.00
N GLY A 132 19.83 -0.14 23.52
CA GLY A 132 18.75 0.69 23.01
C GLY A 132 18.02 0.15 21.75
N GLY A 133 18.33 -1.05 21.26
CA GLY A 133 17.61 -1.58 20.09
C GLY A 133 18.27 -2.78 19.41
N TRP A 134 18.25 -2.77 18.08
CA TRP A 134 18.76 -3.85 17.24
C TRP A 134 19.64 -3.30 16.11
N ARG A 135 20.74 -3.97 15.84
CA ARG A 135 21.52 -3.78 14.61
C ARG A 135 21.02 -4.79 13.59
N VAL A 136 20.50 -4.29 12.45
CA VAL A 136 19.97 -5.12 11.38
C VAL A 136 20.88 -5.00 10.17
N ASN A 137 21.37 -6.14 9.67
CA ASN A 137 22.18 -6.25 8.45
C ASN A 137 21.51 -7.21 7.50
N GLY A 138 21.36 -6.81 6.23
CA GLY A 138 20.74 -7.69 5.23
C GLY A 138 20.50 -6.98 3.91
N ARG A 139 20.09 -7.78 2.93
CA ARG A 139 19.63 -7.31 1.63
C ARG A 139 18.32 -8.03 1.30
N TRP A 140 17.26 -7.28 1.24
CA TRP A 140 15.94 -7.80 0.90
C TRP A 140 15.66 -7.50 -0.57
N MET A 141 15.45 -8.58 -1.34
CA MET A 141 15.04 -8.50 -2.73
C MET A 141 13.52 -8.38 -2.77
N TRP A 142 13.02 -7.59 -3.71
CA TRP A 142 11.57 -7.44 -3.94
C TRP A 142 10.79 -6.77 -2.78
N ALA A 143 11.44 -5.91 -2.01
CA ALA A 143 10.80 -5.08 -1.00
C ALA A 143 10.48 -3.68 -1.53
#